data_6d4bb1eae00343014adb6fb41ec87cb0
#
_entry.id   6d4bb1eae00343014adb6fb41ec87cb0
#
_cell.length_a   1.000
_cell.length_b   1.000
_cell.length_c   1.000
_cell.angle_alpha   90.00
_cell.angle_beta   90.00
_cell.angle_gamma   90.00
#
_symmetry.space_group_name_H-M   'P 1'
#
loop_
_entity.id
_entity.type
_entity.pdbx_description
1 polymer ?
#
loop_
_entity_poly.entity_id
_entity_poly.type
_entity_poly.pdbx_seq_one_letter_code
_entity_poly.pdbx_strand_id
1 'polypeptide(L)'
;MSTRAAAADLTRTRIVDAAIERFAADGLGASFDAIAADVGVTKGALYHHFGSKEGLVEEVYKEAIRRHAGRVIEASREGTGRERLLALVDASARLYASRSPFYRVLVTLHLTAAMERPALADIARKMQRTQRDFMIELVREGQRDGSIATALDAEAVGLTVNAALEGFLTQQLEPPAQQRRWVAKFRSLLEDLL
;
A
#
# COMPACT_ATOMS: atom_id res chain seq x y z
N MET A 1 14.80 24.54 -9.55
CA MET A 1 13.86 24.62 -8.39
C MET A 1 14.52 25.46 -7.30
N SER A 2 13.80 26.41 -6.68
CA SER A 2 14.36 27.26 -5.63
C SER A 2 14.74 26.43 -4.39
N THR A 3 15.87 26.74 -3.76
CA THR A 3 16.34 26.14 -2.49
C THR A 3 15.27 26.15 -1.38
N ARG A 4 14.38 27.16 -1.39
CA ARG A 4 13.27 27.27 -0.43
C ARG A 4 12.18 26.23 -0.69
N ALA A 5 11.86 25.91 -1.95
CA ALA A 5 10.91 24.86 -2.29
C ALA A 5 11.43 23.47 -1.88
N ALA A 6 12.71 23.19 -2.16
CA ALA A 6 13.32 21.93 -1.75
C ALA A 6 13.35 21.74 -0.21
N ALA A 7 13.60 22.82 0.55
CA ALA A 7 13.56 22.77 2.00
C ALA A 7 12.13 22.54 2.54
N ALA A 8 11.11 23.12 1.91
CA ALA A 8 9.71 22.90 2.27
C ALA A 8 9.27 21.47 1.99
N ASP A 9 9.68 20.88 0.86
CA ASP A 9 9.40 19.49 0.50
C ASP A 9 10.06 18.51 1.46
N LEU A 10 11.30 18.77 1.85
CA LEU A 10 12.01 17.96 2.86
C LEU A 10 11.30 18.00 4.22
N THR A 11 10.86 19.18 4.66
CA THR A 11 10.11 19.33 5.91
C THR A 11 8.79 18.59 5.85
N ARG A 12 8.06 18.70 4.72
CA ARG A 12 6.81 17.97 4.49
C ARG A 12 7.00 16.46 4.58
N THR A 13 8.03 15.91 3.95
CA THR A 13 8.37 14.48 4.01
C THR A 13 8.66 14.04 5.45
N ARG A 14 9.46 14.80 6.20
CA ARG A 14 9.77 14.50 7.61
C ARG A 14 8.51 14.49 8.49
N ILE A 15 7.56 15.41 8.26
CA ILE A 15 6.29 15.44 9.00
C ILE A 15 5.47 14.19 8.67
N VAL A 16 5.38 13.80 7.40
CA VAL A 16 4.64 12.58 7.00
C VAL A 16 5.26 11.32 7.62
N ASP A 17 6.60 11.22 7.65
CA ASP A 17 7.30 10.09 8.29
C ASP A 17 7.00 10.02 9.80
N ALA A 18 7.12 11.14 10.52
CA ALA A 18 6.77 11.21 11.94
C ALA A 18 5.28 10.91 12.20
N ALA A 19 4.38 11.37 11.31
CA ALA A 19 2.97 11.06 11.40
C ALA A 19 2.68 9.56 11.22
N ILE A 20 3.38 8.87 10.32
CA ILE A 20 3.28 7.41 10.15
C ILE A 20 3.64 6.71 11.46
N GLU A 21 4.76 7.05 12.08
CA GLU A 21 5.21 6.44 13.33
C GLU A 21 4.21 6.71 14.47
N ARG A 22 3.73 7.96 14.59
CA ARG A 22 2.75 8.34 15.62
C ARG A 22 1.40 7.68 15.41
N PHE A 23 0.89 7.63 14.19
CA PHE A 23 -0.38 6.95 13.90
C PHE A 23 -0.29 5.44 14.11
N ALA A 24 0.88 4.85 13.89
CA ALA A 24 1.11 3.45 14.21
C ALA A 24 1.14 3.16 15.72
N ALA A 25 1.66 4.08 16.54
CA ALA A 25 1.76 3.94 17.99
C ALA A 25 0.47 4.31 18.71
N ASP A 26 -0.08 5.49 18.40
CA ASP A 26 -1.13 6.17 19.16
C ASP A 26 -2.50 6.15 18.44
N GLY A 27 -2.56 5.55 17.23
CA GLY A 27 -3.74 5.59 16.36
C GLY A 27 -3.92 6.95 15.67
N LEU A 28 -4.98 7.07 14.87
CA LEU A 28 -5.29 8.31 14.11
C LEU A 28 -5.66 9.48 15.03
N GLY A 29 -5.82 9.22 16.34
CA GLY A 29 -6.03 10.22 17.40
C GLY A 29 -4.81 11.05 17.75
N ALA A 30 -3.58 10.65 17.38
CA ALA A 30 -2.33 11.34 17.72
C ALA A 30 -2.41 12.86 17.51
N SER A 31 -1.83 13.64 18.43
CA SER A 31 -1.93 15.09 18.42
C SER A 31 -0.93 15.73 17.45
N PHE A 32 -1.31 16.88 16.88
CA PHE A 32 -0.37 17.69 16.08
C PHE A 32 0.83 18.18 16.89
N ASP A 33 0.63 18.44 18.19
CA ASP A 33 1.72 18.89 19.07
C ASP A 33 2.78 17.79 19.21
N ALA A 34 2.36 16.53 19.37
CA ALA A 34 3.30 15.41 19.44
C ALA A 34 4.07 15.20 18.12
N ILE A 35 3.37 15.22 16.98
CA ILE A 35 4.01 15.09 15.65
C ILE A 35 4.97 16.26 15.39
N ALA A 36 4.58 17.49 15.74
CA ALA A 36 5.43 18.67 15.58
C ALA A 36 6.71 18.59 16.41
N ALA A 37 6.59 18.12 17.65
CA ALA A 37 7.72 17.92 18.57
C ALA A 37 8.72 16.89 18.02
N ASP A 38 8.24 15.78 17.45
CA ASP A 38 9.10 14.73 16.88
C ASP A 38 9.97 15.24 15.72
N VAL A 39 9.48 16.22 14.98
CA VAL A 39 10.17 16.78 13.81
C VAL A 39 10.96 18.04 14.17
N GLY A 40 10.71 18.63 15.34
CA GLY A 40 11.31 19.90 15.76
C GLY A 40 10.75 21.11 15.01
N VAL A 41 9.46 21.10 14.68
CA VAL A 41 8.75 22.22 14.03
C VAL A 41 7.60 22.71 14.93
N THR A 42 7.01 23.84 14.57
CA THR A 42 5.83 24.35 15.30
C THR A 42 4.54 23.68 14.80
N LYS A 43 3.52 23.60 15.66
CA LYS A 43 2.17 23.17 15.26
C LYS A 43 1.62 23.99 14.07
N GLY A 44 1.91 25.29 14.04
CA GLY A 44 1.57 26.19 12.94
C GLY A 44 2.17 25.75 11.60
N ALA A 45 3.38 25.17 11.61
CA ALA A 45 3.98 24.64 10.39
C ALA A 45 3.19 23.44 9.84
N LEU A 46 2.65 22.55 10.69
CA LEU A 46 1.80 21.46 10.26
C LEU A 46 0.53 21.98 9.58
N TYR A 47 -0.14 22.95 10.20
CA TYR A 47 -1.32 23.58 9.59
C TYR A 47 -0.99 24.28 8.26
N HIS A 48 0.18 24.91 8.18
CA HIS A 48 0.64 25.54 6.93
C HIS A 48 0.85 24.51 5.81
N HIS A 49 1.40 23.32 6.11
CA HIS A 49 1.68 22.28 5.13
C HIS A 49 0.45 21.43 4.75
N PHE A 50 -0.47 21.18 5.68
CA PHE A 50 -1.54 20.19 5.51
C PHE A 50 -2.96 20.77 5.69
N GLY A 51 -3.10 22.00 6.12
CA GLY A 51 -4.38 22.69 6.34
C GLY A 51 -5.14 22.21 7.58
N SER A 52 -5.25 20.89 7.77
CA SER A 52 -5.97 20.27 8.88
C SER A 52 -5.33 18.93 9.27
N LYS A 53 -5.83 18.33 10.36
CA LYS A 53 -5.44 16.97 10.76
C LYS A 53 -5.91 15.95 9.74
N GLU A 54 -7.10 16.13 9.20
CA GLU A 54 -7.67 15.31 8.13
C GLU A 54 -6.79 15.38 6.88
N GLY A 55 -6.32 16.56 6.49
CA GLY A 55 -5.39 16.75 5.37
C GLY A 55 -4.06 16.03 5.57
N LEU A 56 -3.52 16.00 6.81
CA LEU A 56 -2.34 15.19 7.12
C LEU A 56 -2.65 13.69 7.02
N VAL A 57 -3.78 13.23 7.53
CA VAL A 57 -4.19 11.81 7.43
C VAL A 57 -4.34 11.37 5.97
N GLU A 58 -4.97 12.19 5.12
CA GLU A 58 -5.05 11.92 3.69
C GLU A 58 -3.67 11.82 3.04
N GLU A 59 -2.76 12.73 3.39
CA GLU A 59 -1.42 12.75 2.82
C GLU A 59 -0.59 11.53 3.29
N VAL A 60 -0.70 11.15 4.55
CA VAL A 60 -0.10 9.91 5.07
C VAL A 60 -0.63 8.70 4.31
N TYR A 61 -1.94 8.65 4.01
CA TYR A 61 -2.52 7.54 3.26
C TYR A 61 -2.00 7.48 1.82
N LYS A 62 -1.97 8.60 1.11
CA LYS A 62 -1.40 8.70 -0.25
C LYS A 62 0.06 8.25 -0.28
N GLU A 63 0.85 8.70 0.69
CA GLU A 63 2.26 8.34 0.81
C GLU A 63 2.45 6.86 1.14
N ALA A 64 1.61 6.29 2.02
CA ALA A 64 1.63 4.87 2.34
C ALA A 64 1.33 4.01 1.10
N ILE A 65 0.33 4.39 0.32
CA ILE A 65 -0.01 3.73 -0.96
C ILE A 65 1.16 3.83 -1.93
N ARG A 66 1.73 5.02 -2.11
CA ARG A 66 2.85 5.25 -3.04
C ARG A 66 4.07 4.40 -2.69
N ARG A 67 4.45 4.33 -1.41
CA ARG A 67 5.58 3.51 -0.94
C ARG A 67 5.32 2.03 -1.12
N HIS A 68 4.10 1.57 -0.83
CA HIS A 68 3.71 0.18 -1.07
C HIS A 68 3.82 -0.17 -2.54
N ALA A 69 3.18 0.62 -3.42
CA ALA A 69 3.21 0.41 -4.85
C ALA A 69 4.65 0.40 -5.41
N GLY A 70 5.48 1.36 -4.99
CA GLY A 70 6.88 1.42 -5.42
C GLY A 70 7.67 0.14 -5.08
N ARG A 71 7.49 -0.41 -3.87
CA ARG A 71 8.17 -1.65 -3.46
C ARG A 71 7.68 -2.88 -4.23
N VAL A 72 6.37 -2.96 -4.47
CA VAL A 72 5.77 -4.08 -5.21
C VAL A 72 6.15 -4.04 -6.69
N ILE A 73 6.05 -2.87 -7.32
CA ILE A 73 6.43 -2.67 -8.72
C ILE A 73 7.91 -2.99 -8.94
N GLU A 74 8.80 -2.50 -8.07
CA GLU A 74 10.24 -2.80 -8.18
C GLU A 74 10.53 -4.30 -8.06
N ALA A 75 9.85 -4.99 -7.12
CA ALA A 75 10.01 -6.43 -6.95
C ALA A 75 9.46 -7.27 -8.12
N SER A 76 8.53 -6.71 -8.92
CA SER A 76 7.91 -7.36 -10.07
C SER A 76 8.32 -6.73 -11.42
N ARG A 77 9.51 -6.13 -11.48
CA ARG A 77 9.94 -5.34 -12.64
C ARG A 77 10.36 -6.18 -13.82
N GLU A 78 11.04 -7.32 -13.57
CA GLU A 78 11.69 -8.14 -14.58
C GLU A 78 11.03 -9.51 -14.71
N GLY A 79 11.16 -10.13 -15.87
CA GLY A 79 10.62 -11.46 -16.16
C GLY A 79 9.39 -11.45 -17.06
N THR A 80 8.90 -12.65 -17.34
CA THR A 80 7.64 -12.89 -18.06
C THR A 80 6.43 -12.37 -17.24
N GLY A 81 5.29 -12.19 -17.90
CA GLY A 81 4.07 -11.75 -17.22
C GLY A 81 3.70 -12.66 -16.02
N ARG A 82 3.88 -13.99 -16.17
CA ARG A 82 3.69 -14.98 -15.10
C ARG A 82 4.66 -14.75 -13.93
N GLU A 83 5.95 -14.64 -14.20
CA GLU A 83 6.97 -14.43 -13.17
C GLU A 83 6.74 -13.12 -12.42
N ARG A 84 6.42 -12.05 -13.12
CA ARG A 84 6.11 -10.75 -12.55
C ARG A 84 4.87 -10.79 -11.65
N LEU A 85 3.80 -11.47 -12.06
CA LEU A 85 2.60 -11.64 -11.25
C LEU A 85 2.90 -12.41 -9.95
N LEU A 86 3.65 -13.49 -10.03
CA LEU A 86 4.07 -14.28 -8.87
C LEU A 86 5.01 -13.48 -7.93
N ALA A 87 5.96 -12.73 -8.49
CA ALA A 87 6.85 -11.86 -7.73
C ALA A 87 6.09 -10.74 -6.99
N LEU A 88 5.03 -10.19 -7.61
CA LEU A 88 4.12 -9.24 -6.99
C LEU A 88 3.42 -9.84 -5.77
N VAL A 89 2.88 -11.06 -5.90
CA VAL A 89 2.24 -11.78 -4.79
C VAL A 89 3.23 -11.99 -3.64
N ASP A 90 4.43 -12.48 -3.94
CA ASP A 90 5.48 -12.71 -2.94
C ASP A 90 5.94 -11.41 -2.25
N ALA A 91 6.11 -10.32 -2.99
CA ALA A 91 6.49 -9.03 -2.44
C ALA A 91 5.41 -8.48 -1.51
N SER A 92 4.14 -8.50 -1.95
CA SER A 92 3.00 -8.04 -1.14
C SER A 92 2.90 -8.83 0.17
N ALA A 93 3.02 -10.15 0.09
CA ALA A 93 2.98 -11.03 1.25
C ALA A 93 4.08 -10.75 2.28
N ARG A 94 5.33 -10.58 1.81
CA ARG A 94 6.46 -10.22 2.68
C ARG A 94 6.22 -8.89 3.38
N LEU A 95 5.70 -7.92 2.65
CA LEU A 95 5.42 -6.59 3.17
C LEU A 95 4.31 -6.63 4.23
N TYR A 96 3.20 -7.36 3.99
CA TYR A 96 2.10 -7.50 4.96
C TYR A 96 2.56 -8.24 6.22
N ALA A 97 3.35 -9.29 6.09
CA ALA A 97 3.89 -10.04 7.21
C ALA A 97 4.95 -9.26 8.03
N SER A 98 5.48 -8.15 7.52
CA SER A 98 6.50 -7.34 8.22
C SER A 98 5.96 -6.67 9.48
N ARG A 99 4.65 -6.38 9.55
CA ARG A 99 3.99 -5.66 10.64
C ARG A 99 4.69 -4.36 11.07
N SER A 100 5.42 -3.74 10.13
CA SER A 100 6.07 -2.46 10.39
C SER A 100 5.04 -1.38 10.77
N PRO A 101 5.43 -0.31 11.47
CA PRO A 101 4.56 0.84 11.75
C PRO A 101 3.84 1.32 10.49
N PHE A 102 4.57 1.41 9.40
CA PHE A 102 4.06 1.76 8.08
C PHE A 102 2.88 0.88 7.64
N TYR A 103 2.99 -0.47 7.75
CA TYR A 103 1.90 -1.37 7.33
C TYR A 103 0.72 -1.36 8.29
N ARG A 104 0.94 -1.15 9.58
CA ARG A 104 -0.15 -0.94 10.54
C ARG A 104 -1.00 0.28 10.16
N VAL A 105 -0.34 1.40 9.84
CA VAL A 105 -1.02 2.63 9.39
C VAL A 105 -1.76 2.41 8.08
N LEU A 106 -1.13 1.74 7.10
CA LEU A 106 -1.77 1.44 5.81
C LEU A 106 -3.07 0.62 6.00
N VAL A 107 -3.02 -0.45 6.80
CA VAL A 107 -4.20 -1.28 7.11
C VAL A 107 -5.27 -0.46 7.84
N THR A 108 -4.88 0.29 8.87
CA THR A 108 -5.82 1.12 9.63
C THR A 108 -6.53 2.13 8.73
N LEU A 109 -5.78 2.83 7.88
CA LEU A 109 -6.35 3.83 6.97
C LEU A 109 -7.22 3.18 5.90
N HIS A 110 -6.85 2.01 5.39
CA HIS A 110 -7.64 1.26 4.42
C HIS A 110 -8.99 0.82 4.99
N LEU A 111 -9.00 0.25 6.20
CA LEU A 111 -10.23 -0.16 6.89
C LEU A 111 -11.10 1.05 7.28
N THR A 112 -10.49 2.12 7.79
CA THR A 112 -11.20 3.37 8.14
C THR A 112 -11.81 4.03 6.90
N ALA A 113 -11.13 3.99 5.76
CA ALA A 113 -11.64 4.52 4.49
C ALA A 113 -12.95 3.84 4.07
N ALA A 114 -13.05 2.53 4.27
CA ALA A 114 -14.26 1.77 3.90
C ALA A 114 -15.48 2.10 4.78
N MET A 115 -15.27 2.53 6.03
CA MET A 115 -16.32 2.61 7.05
C MET A 115 -16.76 4.03 7.41
N GLU A 116 -15.86 5.01 7.45
CA GLU A 116 -16.14 6.25 8.20
C GLU A 116 -15.71 7.57 7.53
N ARG A 117 -14.91 7.56 6.47
CA ARG A 117 -14.29 8.79 5.92
C ARG A 117 -14.39 8.88 4.40
N PRO A 118 -15.35 9.64 3.86
CA PRO A 118 -15.55 9.77 2.40
C PRO A 118 -14.30 10.18 1.63
N ALA A 119 -13.49 11.12 2.15
CA ALA A 119 -12.27 11.57 1.50
C ALA A 119 -11.23 10.44 1.36
N LEU A 120 -11.07 9.59 2.39
CA LEU A 120 -10.19 8.42 2.32
C LEU A 120 -10.78 7.34 1.39
N ALA A 121 -12.11 7.22 1.30
CA ALA A 121 -12.76 6.26 0.43
C ALA A 121 -12.47 6.53 -1.05
N ASP A 122 -12.38 7.79 -1.48
CA ASP A 122 -11.99 8.12 -2.86
C ASP A 122 -10.55 7.72 -3.16
N ILE A 123 -9.63 7.96 -2.21
CA ILE A 123 -8.23 7.54 -2.31
C ILE A 123 -8.15 6.01 -2.40
N ALA A 124 -8.86 5.29 -1.53
CA ALA A 124 -8.91 3.84 -1.51
C ALA A 124 -9.46 3.27 -2.83
N ARG A 125 -10.60 3.78 -3.32
CA ARG A 125 -11.21 3.35 -4.59
C ARG A 125 -10.27 3.55 -5.78
N LYS A 126 -9.55 4.67 -5.83
CA LYS A 126 -8.58 4.93 -6.89
C LYS A 126 -7.42 3.93 -6.82
N MET A 127 -6.89 3.68 -5.62
CA MET A 127 -5.84 2.70 -5.39
C MET A 127 -6.27 1.30 -5.84
N GLN A 128 -7.42 0.82 -5.36
CA GLN A 128 -7.94 -0.51 -5.70
C GLN A 128 -8.12 -0.70 -7.20
N ARG A 129 -8.67 0.31 -7.91
CA ARG A 129 -8.77 0.27 -9.37
C ARG A 129 -7.40 0.13 -10.02
N THR A 130 -6.45 0.99 -9.64
CA THR A 130 -5.09 0.96 -10.21
C THR A 130 -4.39 -0.38 -9.97
N GLN A 131 -4.50 -0.94 -8.76
CA GLN A 131 -3.92 -2.24 -8.43
C GLN A 131 -4.54 -3.37 -9.25
N ARG A 132 -5.87 -3.43 -9.31
CA ARG A 132 -6.59 -4.42 -10.11
C ARG A 132 -6.20 -4.34 -11.58
N ASP A 133 -6.23 -3.14 -12.16
CA ASP A 133 -5.91 -2.94 -13.58
C ASP A 133 -4.46 -3.35 -13.88
N PHE A 134 -3.53 -3.09 -12.96
CA PHE A 134 -2.14 -3.53 -13.07
C PHE A 134 -2.02 -5.07 -13.05
N MET A 135 -2.74 -5.77 -12.17
CA MET A 135 -2.73 -7.24 -12.12
C MET A 135 -3.33 -7.86 -13.38
N ILE A 136 -4.45 -7.31 -13.87
CA ILE A 136 -5.06 -7.75 -15.14
C ILE A 136 -4.06 -7.58 -16.28
N GLU A 137 -3.33 -6.45 -16.33
CA GLU A 137 -2.35 -6.22 -17.38
C GLU A 137 -1.16 -7.19 -17.31
N LEU A 138 -0.68 -7.53 -16.11
CA LEU A 138 0.36 -8.58 -15.97
C LEU A 138 -0.11 -9.94 -16.51
N VAL A 139 -1.36 -10.31 -16.28
CA VAL A 139 -1.92 -11.55 -16.88
C VAL A 139 -1.95 -11.44 -18.39
N ARG A 140 -2.38 -10.32 -18.95
CA ARG A 140 -2.39 -10.09 -20.42
C ARG A 140 -0.99 -10.07 -21.01
N GLU A 141 -0.01 -9.52 -20.31
CA GLU A 141 1.40 -9.61 -20.70
C GLU A 141 1.85 -11.06 -20.77
N GLY A 142 1.54 -11.88 -19.75
CA GLY A 142 1.85 -13.31 -19.74
C GLY A 142 1.16 -14.09 -20.85
N GLN A 143 -0.06 -13.72 -21.23
CA GLN A 143 -0.74 -14.29 -22.39
C GLN A 143 -0.06 -13.93 -23.73
N ARG A 144 0.47 -12.69 -23.83
CA ARG A 144 1.19 -12.25 -25.05
C ARG A 144 2.58 -12.87 -25.17
N ASP A 145 3.29 -13.06 -24.05
CA ASP A 145 4.62 -13.69 -24.04
C ASP A 145 4.58 -15.22 -23.96
N GLY A 146 3.39 -15.82 -23.85
CA GLY A 146 3.17 -17.26 -23.82
C GLY A 146 3.41 -17.92 -22.46
N SER A 147 3.66 -17.14 -21.39
CA SER A 147 3.90 -17.67 -20.05
C SER A 147 2.61 -17.94 -19.26
N ILE A 148 1.47 -17.43 -19.72
CA ILE A 148 0.12 -17.67 -19.16
C ILE A 148 -0.79 -18.18 -20.27
N ALA A 149 -1.63 -19.18 -19.95
CA ALA A 149 -2.54 -19.77 -20.91
C ALA A 149 -3.60 -18.75 -21.38
N THR A 150 -3.76 -18.62 -22.71
CA THR A 150 -4.73 -17.67 -23.31
C THR A 150 -6.20 -18.08 -23.09
N ALA A 151 -6.46 -19.32 -22.68
CA ALA A 151 -7.79 -19.78 -22.30
C ALA A 151 -8.29 -19.21 -20.97
N LEU A 152 -7.40 -18.65 -20.13
CA LEU A 152 -7.79 -18.03 -18.88
C LEU A 152 -8.38 -16.64 -19.13
N ASP A 153 -9.43 -16.31 -18.40
CA ASP A 153 -9.96 -14.94 -18.35
C ASP A 153 -9.03 -14.05 -17.52
N ALA A 154 -8.32 -13.14 -18.19
CA ALA A 154 -7.35 -12.25 -17.54
C ALA A 154 -7.99 -11.34 -16.47
N GLU A 155 -9.24 -10.93 -16.67
CA GLU A 155 -9.96 -10.12 -15.69
C GLU A 155 -10.30 -10.95 -14.45
N ALA A 156 -10.82 -12.16 -14.61
CA ALA A 156 -11.13 -13.05 -13.51
C ALA A 156 -9.89 -13.41 -12.68
N VAL A 157 -8.75 -13.71 -13.33
CA VAL A 157 -7.48 -13.98 -12.64
C VAL A 157 -6.99 -12.75 -11.89
N GLY A 158 -6.94 -11.59 -12.55
CA GLY A 158 -6.47 -10.34 -11.92
C GLY A 158 -7.33 -9.92 -10.73
N LEU A 159 -8.67 -10.02 -10.84
CA LEU A 159 -9.60 -9.77 -9.74
C LEU A 159 -9.39 -10.73 -8.57
N THR A 160 -9.19 -12.03 -8.85
CA THR A 160 -8.97 -13.05 -7.81
C THR A 160 -7.67 -12.78 -7.06
N VAL A 161 -6.58 -12.46 -7.76
CA VAL A 161 -5.29 -12.14 -7.14
C VAL A 161 -5.43 -10.87 -6.28
N ASN A 162 -6.08 -9.83 -6.79
CA ASN A 162 -6.31 -8.60 -6.03
C ASN A 162 -7.11 -8.87 -4.75
N ALA A 163 -8.21 -9.60 -4.84
CA ALA A 163 -9.06 -9.92 -3.68
C ALA A 163 -8.31 -10.77 -2.64
N ALA A 164 -7.48 -11.73 -3.08
CA ALA A 164 -6.67 -12.52 -2.17
C ALA A 164 -5.64 -11.66 -1.43
N LEU A 165 -4.95 -10.74 -2.12
CA LEU A 165 -3.97 -9.84 -1.50
C LEU A 165 -4.63 -8.86 -0.52
N GLU A 166 -5.81 -8.31 -0.84
CA GLU A 166 -6.58 -7.49 0.09
C GLU A 166 -7.01 -8.31 1.32
N GLY A 167 -7.44 -9.56 1.14
CA GLY A 167 -7.74 -10.47 2.23
C GLY A 167 -6.52 -10.69 3.15
N PHE A 168 -5.34 -10.94 2.59
CA PHE A 168 -4.11 -11.08 3.38
C PHE A 168 -3.71 -9.78 4.09
N LEU A 169 -3.89 -8.62 3.47
CA LEU A 169 -3.64 -7.33 4.10
C LEU A 169 -4.48 -7.14 5.36
N THR A 170 -5.74 -7.58 5.37
CA THR A 170 -6.67 -7.37 6.48
C THR A 170 -6.56 -8.42 7.59
N GLN A 171 -5.94 -9.59 7.33
CA GLN A 171 -5.78 -10.68 8.30
C GLN A 171 -4.63 -10.45 9.30
N GLN A 172 -4.56 -9.25 9.88
CA GLN A 172 -3.46 -8.86 10.79
C GLN A 172 -3.54 -9.50 12.18
N LEU A 173 -4.65 -10.13 12.54
CA LEU A 173 -4.82 -10.83 13.81
C LEU A 173 -4.07 -12.16 13.85
N GLU A 174 -3.83 -12.77 12.69
CA GLU A 174 -3.13 -14.03 12.60
C GLU A 174 -1.60 -13.88 12.77
N PRO A 175 -0.92 -14.87 13.38
CA PRO A 175 0.54 -14.85 13.48
C PRO A 175 1.22 -14.72 12.11
N PRO A 176 2.33 -13.97 11.97
CA PRO A 176 3.05 -13.83 10.70
C PRO A 176 3.45 -15.15 10.03
N ALA A 177 3.74 -16.19 10.81
CA ALA A 177 4.05 -17.51 10.28
C ALA A 177 2.84 -18.15 9.58
N GLN A 178 1.64 -17.97 10.12
CA GLN A 178 0.40 -18.47 9.54
C GLN A 178 0.05 -17.72 8.27
N GLN A 179 0.19 -16.39 8.27
CA GLN A 179 -0.01 -15.59 7.07
C GLN A 179 0.93 -16.03 5.93
N ARG A 180 2.23 -16.21 6.21
CA ARG A 180 3.19 -16.72 5.21
C ARG A 180 2.78 -18.08 4.65
N ARG A 181 2.29 -18.98 5.51
CA ARG A 181 1.80 -20.31 5.08
C ARG A 181 0.61 -20.21 4.12
N TRP A 182 -0.34 -19.31 4.39
CA TRP A 182 -1.49 -19.12 3.52
C TRP A 182 -1.11 -18.51 2.18
N VAL A 183 -0.23 -17.54 2.20
CA VAL A 183 0.29 -16.94 0.95
C VAL A 183 1.05 -17.97 0.13
N ALA A 184 1.87 -18.83 0.76
CA ALA A 184 2.58 -19.87 0.04
C ALA A 184 1.61 -20.89 -0.63
N LYS A 185 0.51 -21.23 0.05
CA LYS A 185 -0.54 -22.06 -0.55
C LYS A 185 -1.28 -21.38 -1.69
N PHE A 186 -1.61 -20.10 -1.52
CA PHE A 186 -2.24 -19.32 -2.59
C PHE A 186 -1.31 -19.20 -3.79
N ARG A 187 -0.01 -18.93 -3.54
CA ARG A 187 1.00 -18.86 -4.61
C ARG A 187 1.12 -20.18 -5.37
N SER A 188 1.16 -21.32 -4.67
CA SER A 188 1.19 -22.65 -5.31
C SER A 188 -0.06 -22.89 -6.18
N LEU A 189 -1.24 -22.57 -5.65
CA LEU A 189 -2.48 -22.66 -6.42
C LEU A 189 -2.45 -21.77 -7.68
N LEU A 190 -1.90 -20.58 -7.56
CA LEU A 190 -1.78 -19.66 -8.68
C LEU A 190 -0.75 -20.15 -9.71
N GLU A 191 0.35 -20.78 -9.26
CA GLU A 191 1.34 -21.42 -10.17
C GLU A 191 0.75 -22.56 -10.98
N ASP A 192 -0.12 -23.36 -10.35
CA ASP A 192 -0.79 -24.49 -11.00
C ASP A 192 -1.88 -24.01 -11.98
N LEU A 193 -2.50 -22.86 -11.72
CA LEU A 193 -3.55 -22.27 -12.54
C LEU A 193 -2.99 -21.62 -13.81
N LEU A 194 -1.87 -20.89 -13.70
CA LEU A 194 -1.29 -20.05 -14.75
C LEU A 194 -0.46 -20.88 -15.77
#